data_76d0c42687c30a1a1f22ffe13d44096b
#
_entry.id   76d0c42687c30a1a1f22ffe13d44096b
#
_cell.length_a   1.000
_cell.length_b   1.000
_cell.length_c   1.000
_cell.angle_alpha   90.00
_cell.angle_beta   90.00
_cell.angle_gamma   90.00
#
_symmetry.space_group_name_H-M   'P 1'
#
loop_
_entity.id
_entity.type
_entity.pdbx_description
1 polymer ?
#
loop_
_entity_poly.entity_id
_entity_poly.type
_entity_poly.pdbx_seq_one_letter_code
_entity_poly.pdbx_strand_id
1 'polypeptide(L)' 'MNKKKYYFSATLLFTCEAECENAAWEQFSEYLSYVNQPSVFNDIEVEEDE' A
#
# COMPACT_ATOMS: atom_id res chain seq x y z
N MET A 1 -10.99 -12.18 13.18
CA MET A 1 -10.04 -11.12 13.11
C MET A 1 -10.44 -10.13 12.04
N ASN A 2 -10.29 -8.85 12.36
CA ASN A 2 -10.80 -7.81 11.48
C ASN A 2 -9.69 -7.28 10.60
N LYS A 3 -9.89 -7.38 9.30
CA LYS A 3 -8.98 -6.78 8.35
C LYS A 3 -9.47 -5.38 8.04
N LYS A 4 -8.53 -4.50 7.82
CA LYS A 4 -8.82 -3.12 7.46
C LYS A 4 -8.37 -2.87 6.04
N LYS A 5 -9.01 -1.91 5.41
CA LYS A 5 -8.61 -1.50 4.09
C LYS A 5 -7.57 -0.38 4.17
N TYR A 6 -6.55 -0.49 3.35
CA TYR A 6 -5.51 0.52 3.28
C TYR A 6 -5.41 1.01 1.85
N TYR A 7 -5.30 2.31 1.73
CA TYR A 7 -5.18 2.97 0.43
C TYR A 7 -3.82 3.63 0.35
N PHE A 8 -3.09 3.26 -0.66
CA PHE A 8 -1.78 3.85 -0.90
C PHE A 8 -1.89 4.77 -2.09
N SER A 9 -1.64 6.04 -1.88
CA SER A 9 -1.72 7.06 -2.93
C SER A 9 -0.32 7.54 -3.27
N ALA A 10 0.02 7.44 -4.52
CA ALA A 10 1.30 7.91 -5.03
C ALA A 10 1.07 8.18 -6.51
N THR A 11 2.07 7.95 -7.33
CA THR A 11 1.88 7.97 -8.77
C THR A 11 0.87 6.91 -9.18
N LEU A 12 0.84 5.80 -8.45
CA LEU A 12 -0.12 4.73 -8.65
C LEU A 12 -1.09 4.69 -7.48
N LEU A 13 -2.25 4.13 -7.71
CA LEU A 13 -3.22 3.85 -6.66
C LEU A 13 -3.20 2.37 -6.35
N PHE A 14 -3.11 2.05 -5.09
CA PHE A 14 -3.08 0.65 -4.66
C PHE A 14 -3.95 0.52 -3.41
N THR A 15 -4.79 -0.49 -3.40
CA THR A 15 -5.60 -0.78 -2.22
C THR A 15 -5.40 -2.22 -1.82
N CYS A 16 -5.48 -2.47 -0.52
CA CYS A 16 -5.37 -3.83 -0.02
C CYS A 16 -6.09 -3.94 1.30
N GLU A 17 -6.25 -5.18 1.75
CA GLU A 17 -6.81 -5.46 3.06
C GLU A 17 -5.74 -6.15 3.89
N ALA A 18 -5.56 -5.69 5.11
CA ALA A 18 -4.57 -6.26 6.00
C ALA A 18 -4.97 -6.03 7.44
N GLU A 19 -4.37 -6.78 8.34
CA GLU A 19 -4.70 -6.65 9.74
C GLU A 19 -4.03 -5.44 10.38
N CYS A 20 -2.93 -5.00 9.81
CA CYS A 20 -2.24 -3.82 10.32
C CYS A 20 -1.49 -3.14 9.17
N GLU A 21 -1.01 -1.95 9.46
CA GLU A 21 -0.33 -1.17 8.43
C GLU A 21 0.93 -1.86 7.92
N ASN A 22 1.67 -2.52 8.82
CA ASN A 22 2.89 -3.22 8.40
C ASN A 22 2.59 -4.29 7.36
N ALA A 23 1.52 -5.04 7.57
CA ALA A 23 1.12 -6.06 6.62
C ALA A 23 0.70 -5.44 5.28
N ALA A 24 0.05 -4.29 5.35
CA ALA A 24 -0.33 -3.58 4.14
C ALA A 24 0.91 -3.11 3.37
N TRP A 25 1.89 -2.59 4.08
CA TRP A 25 3.13 -2.17 3.45
C TRP A 25 3.85 -3.32 2.77
N GLU A 26 3.80 -4.49 3.37
CA GLU A 26 4.41 -5.65 2.74
C GLU A 26 3.75 -5.98 1.41
N GLN A 27 2.43 -5.91 1.36
CA GLN A 27 1.71 -6.16 0.12
C GLN A 27 2.03 -5.09 -0.91
N PHE A 28 2.08 -3.85 -0.49
CA PHE A 28 2.40 -2.76 -1.40
C PHE A 28 3.82 -2.89 -1.95
N SER A 29 4.75 -3.26 -1.08
CA SER A 29 6.14 -3.45 -1.49
C SER A 29 6.25 -4.54 -2.55
N GLU A 30 5.52 -5.63 -2.36
CA GLU A 30 5.51 -6.70 -3.33
C GLU A 30 4.93 -6.23 -4.66
N TYR A 31 3.86 -5.45 -4.59
CA TYR A 31 3.27 -4.88 -5.79
C TYR A 31 4.26 -4.00 -6.54
N LEU A 32 5.00 -3.18 -5.80
CA LEU A 32 5.96 -2.28 -6.42
C LEU A 32 7.09 -3.01 -7.13
N SER A 33 7.42 -4.20 -6.67
CA SER A 33 8.46 -4.98 -7.32
C SER A 33 8.05 -5.41 -8.71
N TYR A 34 6.76 -5.52 -8.98
CA TYR A 34 6.27 -5.82 -10.31
C TYR A 34 6.22 -4.58 -11.19
N VAL A 35 5.96 -3.44 -10.58
CA VAL A 35 5.77 -2.21 -11.33
C VAL A 35 7.10 -1.62 -11.79
N ASN A 36 8.12 -1.78 -10.98
CA ASN A 36 9.47 -1.29 -11.30
C ASN A 36 9.49 0.21 -11.59
N GLN A 37 8.85 0.98 -10.71
CA GLN A 37 8.83 2.44 -10.83
C GLN A 37 9.35 3.05 -9.53
N PRO A 38 10.65 3.30 -9.45
CA PRO A 38 11.23 3.81 -8.20
C PRO A 38 10.70 5.17 -7.78
N SER A 39 10.22 5.97 -8.72
CA SER A 39 9.69 7.28 -8.37
C SER A 39 8.44 7.20 -7.50
N VAL A 40 7.77 6.08 -7.50
CA VAL A 40 6.58 5.88 -6.66
C VAL A 40 6.93 5.95 -5.18
N PHE A 41 8.17 5.61 -4.83
CA PHE A 41 8.57 5.58 -3.43
C PHE A 41 8.72 6.96 -2.79
N ASN A 42 8.65 8.03 -3.58
CA ASN A 42 8.98 9.36 -3.07
C ASN A 42 7.80 10.07 -2.39
N ASP A 43 6.58 9.83 -2.85
CA ASP A 43 5.41 10.55 -2.35
C ASP A 43 4.28 9.59 -2.05
N ILE A 44 4.51 8.67 -1.14
CA ILE A 44 3.51 7.67 -0.80
C ILE A 44 2.72 8.12 0.41
N GLU A 45 1.41 8.17 0.27
CA GLU A 45 0.51 8.43 1.37
C GLU A 45 -0.32 7.20 1.65
N VAL A 46 -0.50 6.89 2.92
CA VAL A 46 -1.25 5.73 3.34
C VAL A 46 -2.45 6.18 4.14
N GLU A 47 -3.62 5.68 3.80
CA GLU A 47 -4.83 5.93 4.56
C GLU A 47 -5.44 4.62 4.97
N GLU A 48 -5.90 4.58 6.20
CA GLU A 48 -6.61 3.41 6.72
C GLU A 48 -8.10 3.69 6.71
N ASP A 49 -8.86 2.76 6.17
CA ASP A 49 -10.31 2.84 6.15
C ASP A 49 -10.88 1.71 6.98
N GLU A 50 -11.59 2.06 8.01
CA GLU A 50 -12.19 1.04 8.87
C GLU A 50 -13.55 0.62 8.38
#